data_e46e615df62c469122084a4a921482a0
#
_entry.id   e46e615df62c469122084a4a921482a0
#
_cell.length_a   1.000
_cell.length_b   1.000
_cell.length_c   1.000
_cell.angle_alpha   90.00
_cell.angle_beta   90.00
_cell.angle_gamma   90.00
#
_symmetry.space_group_name_H-M   'P 1'
#
loop_
_entity.id
_entity.type
_entity.pdbx_description
1 polymer ?
#
loop_
_entity_poly.entity_id
_entity_poly.type
_entity_poly.pdbx_seq_one_letter_code
_entity_poly.pdbx_strand_id
1 'polypeptide(L)'
;MNNKIMYDSFELLYVYIKKIDRCFEDTYFSFTNDYDIGYDYGNKRLKIVKKDFSVLTNFFSNKIKSINLIVGKNGCGKTTLFDLLGLMLNDRYDVFNLDYKDEISGWFALYKCGSTNEFYIEGFNPRLLFNPQELINAQMIKQLYGIHFYYDFETMTIYEKFFSNITTHARVPFLYYNQEIRNSSLFPQTNPKIIDRDDYSYLINRKYIKNGKLTHLYYLATNNYDFFKQIENESLAIVIRIKNESYYEDEGNFDLLFNSKVNNDEYLKLEIKDRYRYNLLKTEIYDIYHNVIKKNKEKHDKYLMELKNLEQFDTIINKINLICKITCKYLDTINGLGVSFGYYEFLDEICNKINQLTDKYINYSYSTEKSNIFSKINEVCEIKINLNDQFDQNVFNLLELYEMGNNGPSLIRDFKKVFKIHLNNNISEGELQLINTYSGIYYALTNEYKNQKSAIILLDEPDKSFHPMWISFFIDNLVKLVESIDNEMQYQFIISTHSPFMLSDVPKDYITCIDIVDHQRIVSKAKKSFASNYYDIIKDTFFLEDSVGMFAKRKINEMIEVINNIDNNINEKNIKRINDMISVIDDDYLKNILHS
;
A
#
# COMPACT_ATOMS: atom_id res chain seq x y z
N MET A 1 -2.21 -28.31 -28.05
CA MET A 1 -1.91 -26.85 -27.88
C MET A 1 -2.96 -26.32 -26.90
N ASN A 2 -2.59 -26.13 -25.63
CA ASN A 2 -3.49 -25.54 -24.65
C ASN A 2 -3.56 -24.03 -24.94
N ASN A 3 -4.65 -23.59 -25.56
CA ASN A 3 -4.93 -22.17 -25.71
C ASN A 3 -5.04 -21.57 -24.29
N LYS A 4 -4.03 -20.79 -23.89
CA LYS A 4 -4.10 -19.94 -22.73
C LYS A 4 -5.23 -18.94 -22.98
N ILE A 5 -6.36 -19.08 -22.30
CA ILE A 5 -7.41 -18.08 -22.33
C ILE A 5 -6.89 -16.92 -21.47
N MET A 6 -6.35 -15.89 -22.09
CA MET A 6 -6.08 -14.60 -21.45
C MET A 6 -7.22 -13.67 -21.85
N TYR A 7 -7.88 -13.10 -20.86
CA TYR A 7 -8.92 -12.09 -21.13
C TYR A 7 -8.27 -10.77 -21.48
N ASP A 8 -8.57 -10.24 -22.67
CA ASP A 8 -8.02 -8.97 -23.15
C ASP A 8 -8.49 -7.75 -22.32
N SER A 9 -9.64 -7.87 -21.66
CA SER A 9 -10.13 -6.89 -20.69
C SER A 9 -10.98 -7.55 -19.62
N PHE A 10 -10.91 -7.03 -18.40
CA PHE A 10 -11.73 -7.47 -17.28
C PHE A 10 -12.10 -6.27 -16.43
N GLU A 11 -13.38 -6.07 -16.16
CA GLU A 11 -13.92 -4.89 -15.52
C GLU A 11 -15.07 -5.25 -14.59
N LEU A 12 -15.07 -4.72 -13.37
CA LEU A 12 -16.22 -4.79 -12.46
C LEU A 12 -17.29 -3.81 -12.95
N LEU A 13 -18.48 -4.31 -13.22
CA LEU A 13 -19.58 -3.50 -13.73
C LEU A 13 -20.63 -3.16 -12.67
N TYR A 14 -20.99 -4.17 -11.84
CA TYR A 14 -22.15 -4.03 -10.98
C TYR A 14 -22.03 -4.94 -9.75
N VAL A 15 -22.54 -4.48 -8.63
CA VAL A 15 -22.65 -5.25 -7.39
C VAL A 15 -24.08 -5.13 -6.88
N TYR A 16 -24.72 -6.26 -6.57
CA TYR A 16 -25.98 -6.31 -5.85
C TYR A 16 -25.81 -7.01 -4.52
N ILE A 17 -26.35 -6.42 -3.47
CA ILE A 17 -26.32 -6.94 -2.11
C ILE A 17 -27.77 -7.08 -1.63
N LYS A 18 -28.24 -8.34 -1.52
CA LYS A 18 -29.54 -8.60 -0.91
C LYS A 18 -29.50 -8.31 0.57
N LYS A 19 -28.53 -8.88 1.27
CA LYS A 19 -28.24 -8.58 2.68
C LYS A 19 -26.86 -9.06 3.05
N ILE A 20 -26.18 -8.28 3.87
CA ILE A 20 -24.96 -8.65 4.58
C ILE A 20 -25.04 -8.10 6.01
N ASP A 21 -24.43 -8.79 6.97
CA ASP A 21 -24.58 -8.52 8.41
C ASP A 21 -24.21 -7.12 8.86
N ARG A 22 -23.40 -6.38 8.10
CA ARG A 22 -22.89 -5.10 8.57
C ARG A 22 -23.80 -3.91 8.28
N CYS A 23 -24.25 -3.71 7.04
CA CYS A 23 -24.97 -2.47 6.76
C CYS A 23 -25.82 -2.41 5.48
N PHE A 24 -25.66 -3.30 4.51
CA PHE A 24 -26.39 -3.21 3.24
C PHE A 24 -27.53 -4.20 3.16
N GLU A 25 -28.67 -3.70 2.69
CA GLU A 25 -29.85 -4.50 2.37
C GLU A 25 -30.51 -3.95 1.11
N ASP A 26 -30.87 -4.83 0.16
CA ASP A 26 -31.47 -4.48 -1.15
C ASP A 26 -30.77 -3.30 -1.87
N THR A 27 -29.43 -3.35 -1.88
CA THR A 27 -28.62 -2.23 -2.37
C THR A 27 -27.79 -2.65 -3.57
N TYR A 28 -27.59 -1.75 -4.53
CA TYR A 28 -26.74 -1.99 -5.68
C TYR A 28 -25.77 -0.86 -5.97
N PHE A 29 -24.66 -1.19 -6.64
CA PHE A 29 -23.61 -0.29 -7.07
C PHE A 29 -23.30 -0.51 -8.54
N SER A 30 -23.21 0.56 -9.32
CA SER A 30 -22.80 0.52 -10.72
C SER A 30 -21.46 1.22 -10.91
N PHE A 31 -20.52 0.53 -11.56
CA PHE A 31 -19.13 0.96 -11.81
C PHE A 31 -18.84 1.18 -13.30
N THR A 32 -19.86 1.13 -14.14
CA THR A 32 -19.72 1.26 -15.59
C THR A 32 -20.63 2.36 -16.13
N ASN A 33 -20.18 3.00 -17.22
CA ASN A 33 -20.99 3.93 -18.03
C ASN A 33 -21.36 3.33 -19.39
N ASP A 34 -20.80 2.17 -19.75
CA ASP A 34 -21.02 1.51 -21.03
C ASP A 34 -22.26 0.60 -21.03
N TYR A 35 -22.73 0.24 -19.84
CA TYR A 35 -23.88 -0.65 -19.63
C TYR A 35 -24.88 -0.02 -18.67
N ASP A 36 -26.17 -0.29 -18.93
CA ASP A 36 -27.26 -0.10 -17.97
C ASP A 36 -27.64 -1.47 -17.43
N ILE A 37 -27.44 -1.65 -16.12
CA ILE A 37 -27.57 -2.95 -15.46
C ILE A 37 -28.61 -2.85 -14.36
N GLY A 38 -29.60 -3.72 -14.43
CA GLY A 38 -30.63 -3.88 -13.40
C GLY A 38 -30.76 -5.34 -12.96
N TYR A 39 -31.08 -5.53 -11.69
CA TYR A 39 -31.39 -6.84 -11.16
C TYR A 39 -32.73 -6.82 -10.42
N ASP A 40 -33.64 -7.69 -10.86
CA ASP A 40 -34.96 -7.89 -10.25
C ASP A 40 -34.89 -9.11 -9.30
N TYR A 41 -34.86 -8.83 -8.00
CA TYR A 41 -34.80 -9.87 -6.98
C TYR A 41 -36.06 -10.76 -6.96
N GLY A 42 -37.24 -10.17 -7.18
CA GLY A 42 -38.50 -10.91 -7.16
C GLY A 42 -38.58 -12.00 -8.26
N ASN A 43 -38.11 -11.64 -9.45
CA ASN A 43 -38.06 -12.57 -10.61
C ASN A 43 -36.68 -13.23 -10.75
N LYS A 44 -35.72 -12.92 -9.90
CA LYS A 44 -34.32 -13.37 -9.96
C LYS A 44 -33.69 -13.19 -11.34
N ARG A 45 -33.95 -12.04 -11.97
CA ARG A 45 -33.57 -11.78 -13.35
C ARG A 45 -32.57 -10.62 -13.47
N LEU A 46 -31.43 -10.91 -14.07
CA LEU A 46 -30.42 -9.93 -14.43
C LEU A 46 -30.73 -9.36 -15.83
N LYS A 47 -30.73 -8.03 -15.95
CA LYS A 47 -30.88 -7.33 -17.22
C LYS A 47 -29.62 -6.51 -17.48
N ILE A 48 -29.00 -6.71 -18.64
CA ILE A 48 -27.81 -5.98 -19.09
C ILE A 48 -28.17 -5.34 -20.44
N VAL A 49 -28.03 -4.01 -20.52
CA VAL A 49 -28.26 -3.26 -21.76
C VAL A 49 -26.99 -2.53 -22.10
N LYS A 50 -26.44 -2.76 -23.28
CA LYS A 50 -25.28 -2.03 -23.77
C LYS A 50 -25.74 -0.64 -24.26
N LYS A 51 -25.04 0.43 -23.87
CA LYS A 51 -25.28 1.77 -24.38
C LYS A 51 -24.57 1.93 -25.74
N ASP A 52 -25.22 2.60 -26.67
CA ASP A 52 -24.70 2.78 -28.02
C ASP A 52 -23.45 3.69 -28.08
N PHE A 53 -23.35 4.61 -27.13
CA PHE A 53 -22.24 5.56 -27.07
C PHE A 53 -21.92 5.95 -25.61
N SER A 54 -20.63 5.90 -25.24
CA SER A 54 -20.12 6.46 -24.01
C SER A 54 -19.15 7.59 -24.32
N VAL A 55 -19.49 8.81 -23.92
CA VAL A 55 -18.62 10.00 -24.06
C VAL A 55 -17.35 9.86 -23.20
N LEU A 56 -17.39 8.96 -22.22
CA LEU A 56 -16.33 8.80 -21.21
C LEU A 56 -15.37 7.65 -21.52
N THR A 57 -15.46 7.05 -22.70
CA THR A 57 -14.52 5.99 -23.13
C THR A 57 -13.10 6.58 -23.21
N ASN A 58 -12.14 5.94 -22.52
CA ASN A 58 -10.74 6.39 -22.42
C ASN A 58 -10.57 7.82 -21.86
N PHE A 59 -11.50 8.28 -21.03
CA PHE A 59 -11.48 9.64 -20.48
C PHE A 59 -10.18 9.95 -19.72
N PHE A 60 -9.68 9.01 -18.93
CA PHE A 60 -8.46 9.20 -18.13
C PHE A 60 -7.19 8.88 -18.94
N SER A 61 -7.14 7.73 -19.60
CA SER A 61 -6.08 7.33 -20.53
C SER A 61 -6.44 6.04 -21.26
N ASN A 62 -5.63 5.65 -22.26
CA ASN A 62 -5.82 4.38 -22.97
C ASN A 62 -5.57 3.14 -22.08
N LYS A 63 -4.80 3.29 -20.99
CA LYS A 63 -4.52 2.21 -20.04
C LYS A 63 -5.53 2.13 -18.89
N ILE A 64 -6.34 3.18 -18.68
CA ILE A 64 -7.30 3.26 -17.58
C ILE A 64 -8.72 3.17 -18.12
N LYS A 65 -9.39 2.09 -17.82
CA LYS A 65 -10.79 1.84 -18.18
C LYS A 65 -11.72 2.81 -17.47
N SER A 66 -11.58 2.89 -16.16
CA SER A 66 -12.36 3.80 -15.34
C SER A 66 -11.67 4.07 -14.00
N ILE A 67 -11.95 5.24 -13.43
CA ILE A 67 -11.67 5.57 -12.03
C ILE A 67 -13.00 5.87 -11.37
N ASN A 68 -13.45 4.99 -10.50
CA ASN A 68 -14.70 5.12 -9.78
C ASN A 68 -14.45 5.61 -8.36
N LEU A 69 -15.17 6.62 -7.90
CA LEU A 69 -15.10 7.09 -6.52
C LEU A 69 -16.33 6.66 -5.73
N ILE A 70 -16.09 6.21 -4.51
CA ILE A 70 -17.13 5.91 -3.52
C ILE A 70 -17.00 6.92 -2.38
N VAL A 71 -18.02 7.75 -2.22
CA VAL A 71 -18.04 8.80 -1.20
C VAL A 71 -19.24 8.68 -0.28
N GLY A 72 -19.14 9.23 0.91
CA GLY A 72 -20.23 9.20 1.89
C GLY A 72 -19.75 9.47 3.30
N LYS A 73 -20.70 9.67 4.22
CA LYS A 73 -20.44 9.92 5.64
C LYS A 73 -19.68 8.76 6.30
N ASN A 74 -19.07 9.02 7.46
CA ASN A 74 -18.47 7.96 8.26
C ASN A 74 -19.54 6.93 8.66
N GLY A 75 -19.20 5.64 8.60
CA GLY A 75 -20.11 4.55 8.92
C GLY A 75 -21.17 4.23 7.87
N CYS A 76 -21.18 4.88 6.69
CA CYS A 76 -22.12 4.56 5.62
C CYS A 76 -21.85 3.22 4.92
N GLY A 77 -20.69 2.60 5.13
CA GLY A 77 -20.38 1.27 4.61
C GLY A 77 -19.37 1.22 3.46
N LYS A 78 -18.60 2.29 3.21
CA LYS A 78 -17.56 2.29 2.16
C LYS A 78 -16.58 1.13 2.35
N THR A 79 -15.90 1.06 3.50
CA THR A 79 -14.98 -0.04 3.83
C THR A 79 -15.67 -1.40 3.79
N THR A 80 -16.95 -1.50 4.20
CA THR A 80 -17.71 -2.75 4.10
C THR A 80 -17.85 -3.23 2.66
N LEU A 81 -18.13 -2.31 1.71
CA LEU A 81 -18.17 -2.64 0.27
C LEU A 81 -16.79 -3.07 -0.24
N PHE A 82 -15.74 -2.36 0.17
CA PHE A 82 -14.37 -2.67 -0.23
C PHE A 82 -13.89 -4.01 0.34
N ASP A 83 -14.19 -4.30 1.60
CA ASP A 83 -13.92 -5.59 2.25
C ASP A 83 -14.67 -6.74 1.53
N LEU A 84 -15.94 -6.52 1.19
CA LEU A 84 -16.73 -7.50 0.46
C LEU A 84 -16.11 -7.89 -0.88
N LEU A 85 -15.57 -6.91 -1.61
CA LEU A 85 -14.97 -7.10 -2.92
C LEU A 85 -13.51 -7.55 -2.85
N GLY A 86 -12.71 -6.96 -1.95
CA GLY A 86 -11.25 -7.02 -1.95
C GLY A 86 -10.62 -8.03 -1.00
N LEU A 87 -11.30 -8.42 0.08
CA LEU A 87 -10.74 -9.40 1.01
C LEU A 87 -10.54 -10.77 0.37
N MET A 88 -9.45 -11.43 0.75
CA MET A 88 -9.24 -12.83 0.41
C MET A 88 -10.35 -13.71 0.99
N LEU A 89 -10.55 -14.88 0.41
CA LEU A 89 -11.69 -15.74 0.71
C LEU A 89 -11.87 -16.00 2.22
N ASN A 90 -10.82 -16.42 2.91
CA ASN A 90 -10.89 -16.74 4.33
C ASN A 90 -11.19 -15.51 5.19
N ASP A 91 -10.51 -14.39 4.92
CA ASP A 91 -10.73 -13.14 5.65
C ASP A 91 -12.15 -12.62 5.45
N ARG A 92 -12.73 -12.82 4.24
CA ARG A 92 -14.11 -12.48 3.93
C ARG A 92 -15.11 -13.29 4.74
N TYR A 93 -14.85 -14.60 4.91
CA TYR A 93 -15.68 -15.45 5.77
C TYR A 93 -15.70 -14.96 7.21
N ASP A 94 -14.51 -14.66 7.75
CA ASP A 94 -14.36 -14.23 9.15
C ASP A 94 -15.00 -12.86 9.38
N VAL A 95 -14.78 -11.92 8.46
CA VAL A 95 -15.27 -10.53 8.59
C VAL A 95 -16.78 -10.43 8.46
N PHE A 96 -17.42 -11.22 7.60
CA PHE A 96 -18.86 -11.15 7.34
C PHE A 96 -19.66 -12.26 8.02
N ASN A 97 -19.05 -13.09 8.88
CA ASN A 97 -19.71 -14.19 9.57
C ASN A 97 -20.58 -15.04 8.62
N LEU A 98 -20.04 -15.35 7.44
CA LEU A 98 -20.77 -16.07 6.40
C LEU A 98 -21.05 -17.51 6.86
N ASP A 99 -22.07 -17.73 7.69
CA ASP A 99 -22.46 -19.05 8.14
C ASP A 99 -23.32 -19.76 7.07
N TYR A 100 -23.11 -21.07 6.93
CA TYR A 100 -23.86 -21.94 6.01
C TYR A 100 -25.38 -21.98 6.25
N LYS A 101 -25.84 -21.47 7.38
CA LYS A 101 -27.24 -21.50 7.81
C LYS A 101 -28.00 -20.20 7.54
N ASP A 102 -27.31 -19.16 7.05
CA ASP A 102 -27.97 -17.90 6.78
C ASP A 102 -28.71 -17.95 5.43
N GLU A 103 -30.02 -18.16 5.49
CA GLU A 103 -30.91 -18.23 4.31
C GLU A 103 -31.23 -16.84 3.74
N ILE A 104 -30.85 -15.76 4.41
CA ILE A 104 -31.26 -14.38 4.07
C ILE A 104 -30.13 -13.61 3.40
N SER A 105 -28.89 -13.87 3.79
CA SER A 105 -27.72 -13.15 3.27
C SER A 105 -27.34 -13.64 1.88
N GLY A 106 -27.08 -12.68 0.99
CA GLY A 106 -26.66 -12.99 -0.36
C GLY A 106 -26.19 -11.73 -1.10
N TRP A 107 -25.24 -11.91 -2.00
CA TRP A 107 -24.73 -10.84 -2.87
C TRP A 107 -24.09 -11.41 -4.13
N PHE A 108 -23.95 -10.58 -5.15
CA PHE A 108 -23.12 -10.89 -6.30
C PHE A 108 -22.43 -9.66 -6.87
N ALA A 109 -21.28 -9.87 -7.51
CA ALA A 109 -20.56 -8.92 -8.32
C ALA A 109 -20.49 -9.41 -9.76
N LEU A 110 -20.82 -8.54 -10.70
CA LEU A 110 -20.84 -8.82 -12.14
C LEU A 110 -19.64 -8.18 -12.79
N TYR A 111 -18.91 -8.96 -13.56
CA TYR A 111 -17.72 -8.53 -14.31
C TYR A 111 -17.93 -8.74 -15.81
N LYS A 112 -17.38 -7.84 -16.62
CA LYS A 112 -17.22 -8.01 -18.06
C LYS A 112 -15.91 -8.73 -18.34
N CYS A 113 -15.93 -9.72 -19.21
CA CYS A 113 -14.75 -10.48 -19.62
C CYS A 113 -14.54 -10.33 -21.13
N GLY A 114 -13.35 -9.85 -21.53
CA GLY A 114 -13.00 -9.76 -22.95
C GLY A 114 -13.83 -8.79 -23.78
N SER A 115 -13.75 -8.90 -25.09
CA SER A 115 -14.37 -7.99 -26.07
C SER A 115 -15.81 -8.34 -26.47
N THR A 116 -16.25 -9.56 -26.18
CA THR A 116 -17.55 -10.11 -26.61
C THR A 116 -18.59 -10.05 -25.49
N ASN A 117 -19.71 -10.74 -25.68
CA ASN A 117 -20.81 -10.82 -24.71
C ASN A 117 -20.52 -11.75 -23.53
N GLU A 118 -19.25 -11.82 -23.12
CA GLU A 118 -18.82 -12.66 -22.00
C GLU A 118 -18.83 -11.90 -20.68
N PHE A 119 -19.39 -12.53 -19.66
CA PHE A 119 -19.49 -12.00 -18.31
C PHE A 119 -19.11 -13.05 -17.28
N TYR A 120 -18.74 -12.57 -16.10
CA TYR A 120 -18.48 -13.41 -14.94
C TYR A 120 -19.23 -12.85 -13.74
N ILE A 121 -19.86 -13.72 -12.98
CA ILE A 121 -20.48 -13.40 -11.70
C ILE A 121 -19.73 -14.13 -10.60
N GLU A 122 -19.41 -13.42 -9.55
CA GLU A 122 -18.96 -13.95 -8.28
C GLU A 122 -19.92 -13.55 -7.19
N GLY A 123 -20.21 -14.42 -6.23
CA GLY A 123 -21.10 -14.06 -5.15
C GLY A 123 -21.28 -15.11 -4.07
N PHE A 124 -22.21 -14.84 -3.15
CA PHE A 124 -22.57 -15.68 -2.03
C PHE A 124 -24.05 -16.02 -2.07
N ASN A 125 -24.40 -17.24 -1.67
CA ASN A 125 -25.76 -17.79 -1.64
C ASN A 125 -26.51 -17.68 -2.99
N PRO A 126 -26.04 -18.41 -4.02
CA PRO A 126 -26.60 -18.31 -5.37
C PRO A 126 -28.06 -18.72 -5.48
N ARG A 127 -28.53 -19.67 -4.64
CA ARG A 127 -29.91 -20.14 -4.65
C ARG A 127 -30.92 -19.07 -4.26
N LEU A 128 -30.47 -18.10 -3.45
CA LEU A 128 -31.28 -16.94 -3.07
C LEU A 128 -31.46 -15.99 -4.25
N LEU A 129 -30.41 -15.84 -5.08
CA LEU A 129 -30.29 -14.78 -6.06
C LEU A 129 -30.61 -15.20 -7.51
N PHE A 130 -30.45 -16.49 -7.85
CA PHE A 130 -30.63 -16.98 -9.22
C PHE A 130 -31.52 -18.20 -9.26
N ASN A 131 -32.15 -18.43 -10.43
CA ASN A 131 -32.96 -19.61 -10.64
C ASN A 131 -32.07 -20.87 -10.69
N PRO A 132 -32.54 -22.03 -10.16
CA PRO A 132 -31.73 -23.25 -10.13
C PRO A 132 -31.23 -23.71 -11.50
N GLN A 133 -31.95 -23.40 -12.57
CA GLN A 133 -31.58 -23.77 -13.94
C GLN A 133 -30.36 -22.99 -14.45
N GLU A 134 -30.11 -21.77 -13.91
CA GLU A 134 -28.96 -20.91 -14.25
C GLU A 134 -27.71 -21.33 -13.47
N LEU A 135 -27.82 -22.23 -12.49
CA LEU A 135 -26.76 -22.63 -11.57
C LEU A 135 -26.23 -24.04 -11.76
N ILE A 136 -26.68 -24.77 -12.82
CA ILE A 136 -26.39 -26.21 -13.00
C ILE A 136 -24.90 -26.52 -12.96
N ASN A 137 -24.07 -25.62 -13.44
CA ASN A 137 -22.61 -25.78 -13.54
C ASN A 137 -21.81 -24.73 -12.76
N ALA A 138 -22.46 -24.02 -11.83
CA ALA A 138 -21.75 -23.03 -10.99
C ALA A 138 -20.69 -23.71 -10.11
N GLN A 139 -19.48 -23.21 -10.13
CA GLN A 139 -18.45 -23.64 -9.19
C GLN A 139 -18.79 -23.10 -7.81
N MET A 140 -18.97 -23.98 -6.84
CA MET A 140 -19.34 -23.59 -5.48
C MET A 140 -18.30 -24.08 -4.48
N ILE A 141 -17.77 -23.15 -3.68
CA ILE A 141 -16.94 -23.44 -2.51
C ILE A 141 -17.58 -22.73 -1.32
N LYS A 142 -18.02 -23.51 -0.31
CA LYS A 142 -18.59 -22.94 0.92
C LYS A 142 -19.63 -21.84 0.65
N GLN A 143 -20.58 -22.06 -0.26
CA GLN A 143 -21.60 -21.09 -0.69
C GLN A 143 -21.12 -19.84 -1.45
N LEU A 144 -19.82 -19.65 -1.61
CA LEU A 144 -19.30 -18.75 -2.63
C LEU A 144 -19.36 -19.44 -3.99
N TYR A 145 -19.71 -18.71 -5.01
CA TYR A 145 -19.85 -19.23 -6.35
C TYR A 145 -19.22 -18.30 -7.39
N GLY A 146 -18.80 -18.91 -8.49
CA GLY A 146 -18.37 -18.23 -9.70
C GLY A 146 -19.10 -18.80 -10.91
N ILE A 147 -19.69 -17.93 -11.71
CA ILE A 147 -20.41 -18.32 -12.94
C ILE A 147 -19.84 -17.51 -14.09
N HIS A 148 -19.35 -18.20 -15.12
CA HIS A 148 -18.96 -17.59 -16.38
C HIS A 148 -20.03 -17.84 -17.43
N PHE A 149 -20.47 -16.81 -18.15
CA PHE A 149 -21.58 -16.90 -19.07
C PHE A 149 -21.47 -15.96 -20.25
N TYR A 150 -22.19 -16.29 -21.31
CA TYR A 150 -22.51 -15.38 -22.39
C TYR A 150 -23.88 -14.76 -22.15
N TYR A 151 -24.02 -13.48 -22.45
CA TYR A 151 -25.29 -12.78 -22.37
C TYR A 151 -25.78 -12.44 -23.77
N ASP A 152 -27.00 -12.87 -24.09
CA ASP A 152 -27.68 -12.47 -25.31
C ASP A 152 -28.46 -11.17 -25.04
N PHE A 153 -28.05 -10.10 -25.69
CA PHE A 153 -28.67 -8.79 -25.54
C PHE A 153 -30.06 -8.68 -26.21
N GLU A 154 -30.37 -9.53 -27.20
CA GLU A 154 -31.67 -9.52 -27.88
C GLU A 154 -32.72 -10.22 -27.02
N THR A 155 -32.42 -11.43 -26.55
CA THR A 155 -33.34 -12.21 -25.74
C THR A 155 -33.25 -11.92 -24.24
N MET A 156 -32.21 -11.15 -23.82
CA MET A 156 -31.90 -10.88 -22.41
C MET A 156 -31.74 -12.15 -21.58
N THR A 157 -31.09 -13.17 -22.14
CA THR A 157 -30.86 -14.45 -21.50
C THR A 157 -29.41 -14.78 -21.25
N ILE A 158 -29.16 -15.56 -20.20
CA ILE A 158 -27.86 -16.05 -19.81
C ILE A 158 -27.63 -17.44 -20.40
N TYR A 159 -26.49 -17.59 -21.10
CA TYR A 159 -25.97 -18.88 -21.53
C TYR A 159 -24.71 -19.22 -20.79
N GLU A 160 -24.71 -20.26 -20.01
CA GLU A 160 -23.56 -20.65 -19.21
C GLU A 160 -22.39 -21.14 -20.07
N LYS A 161 -21.15 -20.77 -19.68
CA LYS A 161 -19.92 -21.24 -20.30
C LYS A 161 -19.17 -22.17 -19.36
N PHE A 162 -18.78 -23.33 -19.85
CA PHE A 162 -17.93 -24.25 -19.10
C PHE A 162 -16.50 -23.77 -19.00
N PHE A 163 -15.95 -23.75 -17.78
CA PHE A 163 -14.52 -23.67 -17.56
C PHE A 163 -13.88 -25.03 -17.51
N SER A 164 -13.13 -25.41 -18.53
CA SER A 164 -12.16 -26.49 -18.44
C SER A 164 -10.80 -25.90 -18.05
N ASN A 165 -10.36 -26.16 -16.81
CA ASN A 165 -9.01 -25.90 -16.32
C ASN A 165 -8.51 -24.43 -16.41
N ILE A 166 -8.94 -23.59 -15.48
CA ILE A 166 -8.32 -22.28 -15.27
C ILE A 166 -6.93 -22.51 -14.67
N THR A 167 -5.88 -22.22 -15.42
CA THR A 167 -4.53 -22.20 -14.89
C THR A 167 -4.34 -20.95 -14.03
N THR A 168 -3.52 -21.03 -12.99
CA THR A 168 -3.19 -19.90 -12.10
C THR A 168 -2.72 -18.64 -12.85
N HIS A 169 -2.19 -18.78 -14.05
CA HIS A 169 -1.70 -17.69 -14.90
C HIS A 169 -2.80 -16.95 -15.69
N ALA A 170 -4.02 -17.47 -15.73
CA ALA A 170 -5.14 -16.83 -16.44
C ALA A 170 -6.03 -15.97 -15.55
N ARG A 171 -5.71 -15.87 -14.26
CA ARG A 171 -6.52 -15.13 -13.29
C ARG A 171 -6.25 -13.64 -13.35
N VAL A 172 -7.34 -12.88 -13.23
CA VAL A 172 -7.28 -11.42 -13.22
C VAL A 172 -6.84 -10.92 -11.84
N PRO A 173 -5.81 -10.09 -11.76
CA PRO A 173 -5.40 -9.45 -10.51
C PRO A 173 -6.49 -8.54 -9.97
N PHE A 174 -6.80 -8.71 -8.69
CA PHE A 174 -7.68 -7.87 -7.93
C PHE A 174 -6.91 -7.38 -6.69
N LEU A 175 -6.46 -6.13 -6.72
CA LEU A 175 -5.54 -5.58 -5.76
C LEU A 175 -6.28 -4.72 -4.74
N TYR A 176 -6.11 -4.99 -3.46
CA TYR A 176 -6.77 -4.26 -2.39
C TYR A 176 -5.76 -3.55 -1.49
N TYR A 177 -5.92 -2.24 -1.37
CA TYR A 177 -5.18 -1.38 -0.47
C TYR A 177 -6.08 -0.91 0.66
N ASN A 178 -5.71 -1.21 1.89
CA ASN A 178 -6.33 -0.67 3.10
C ASN A 178 -5.23 -0.46 4.15
N GLN A 179 -5.16 0.74 4.73
CA GLN A 179 -4.15 1.07 5.73
C GLN A 179 -4.24 0.19 6.99
N GLU A 180 -5.45 -0.16 7.42
CA GLU A 180 -5.67 -0.96 8.63
C GLU A 180 -5.18 -2.39 8.44
N ILE A 181 -5.39 -2.99 7.27
CA ILE A 181 -4.84 -4.32 6.94
C ILE A 181 -3.32 -4.32 6.97
N ARG A 182 -2.68 -3.20 6.59
CA ARG A 182 -1.22 -3.06 6.60
C ARG A 182 -0.63 -3.04 8.01
N ASN A 183 -1.34 -2.44 8.94
CA ASN A 183 -0.86 -2.16 10.31
C ASN A 183 -1.35 -3.17 11.33
N SER A 184 -2.35 -4.00 10.98
CA SER A 184 -2.98 -4.87 11.96
C SER A 184 -2.32 -6.24 12.04
N SER A 185 -1.85 -6.58 13.25
CA SER A 185 -1.76 -7.94 13.74
C SER A 185 -3.15 -8.64 13.85
N LEU A 186 -4.24 -7.96 13.47
CA LEU A 186 -5.62 -8.43 13.59
C LEU A 186 -6.00 -9.46 12.51
N PHE A 187 -5.31 -9.44 11.37
CA PHE A 187 -5.38 -10.55 10.44
C PHE A 187 -4.21 -11.48 10.75
N PRO A 188 -4.43 -12.60 11.46
CA PRO A 188 -3.38 -13.57 11.67
C PRO A 188 -2.79 -13.87 10.29
N GLN A 189 -1.45 -13.87 10.18
CA GLN A 189 -0.77 -14.31 8.97
C GLN A 189 -1.27 -15.72 8.72
N THR A 190 -2.34 -15.82 7.95
CA THR A 190 -2.94 -17.10 7.59
C THR A 190 -1.84 -17.92 6.95
N ASN A 191 -1.69 -19.14 7.42
CA ASN A 191 -0.64 -20.05 6.99
C ASN A 191 -0.59 -20.04 5.45
N PRO A 192 0.48 -19.57 4.80
CA PRO A 192 0.51 -19.39 3.34
C PRO A 192 0.15 -20.67 2.57
N LYS A 193 0.27 -21.84 3.21
CA LYS A 193 -0.11 -23.14 2.63
C LYS A 193 -1.63 -23.37 2.56
N ILE A 194 -2.44 -22.61 3.31
CA ILE A 194 -3.91 -22.75 3.29
C ILE A 194 -4.53 -21.76 2.28
N ILE A 195 -3.92 -20.57 2.10
CA ILE A 195 -4.41 -19.52 1.21
C ILE A 195 -4.41 -19.97 -0.25
N ASP A 196 -3.41 -20.73 -0.67
CA ASP A 196 -3.27 -21.14 -2.07
C ASP A 196 -4.30 -22.20 -2.54
N ARG A 197 -4.93 -22.93 -1.64
CA ARG A 197 -5.81 -24.05 -2.04
C ARG A 197 -7.24 -23.64 -2.34
N ASP A 198 -7.78 -22.64 -1.65
CA ASP A 198 -9.20 -22.28 -1.75
C ASP A 198 -9.49 -21.28 -2.89
N ASP A 199 -8.49 -20.50 -3.32
CA ASP A 199 -8.62 -19.54 -4.43
C ASP A 199 -8.46 -20.16 -5.83
N TYR A 200 -8.14 -21.44 -5.95
CA TYR A 200 -7.84 -22.08 -7.24
C TYR A 200 -9.03 -22.20 -8.20
N SER A 201 -10.23 -22.01 -7.72
CA SER A 201 -11.45 -22.21 -8.52
C SER A 201 -12.02 -20.94 -9.12
N TYR A 202 -11.53 -19.75 -8.72
CA TYR A 202 -12.06 -18.48 -9.19
C TYR A 202 -11.18 -17.80 -10.25
N LEU A 203 -11.84 -17.06 -11.13
CA LEU A 203 -11.18 -16.27 -12.16
C LEU A 203 -10.37 -15.11 -11.58
N ILE A 204 -10.68 -14.69 -10.38
CA ILE A 204 -10.10 -13.52 -9.71
C ILE A 204 -9.02 -13.94 -8.72
N ASN A 205 -7.84 -13.30 -8.83
CA ASN A 205 -6.73 -13.48 -7.91
C ASN A 205 -6.60 -12.24 -7.00
N ARG A 206 -7.07 -12.35 -5.77
CA ARG A 206 -7.04 -11.27 -4.78
C ARG A 206 -5.71 -11.21 -4.05
N LYS A 207 -5.18 -10.01 -3.94
CA LYS A 207 -3.97 -9.73 -3.16
C LYS A 207 -4.05 -8.37 -2.51
N TYR A 208 -3.41 -8.24 -1.34
CA TYR A 208 -3.28 -6.96 -0.66
C TYR A 208 -2.08 -6.19 -1.21
N ILE A 209 -2.28 -4.90 -1.46
CA ILE A 209 -1.19 -3.99 -1.80
C ILE A 209 -0.39 -3.74 -0.52
N LYS A 210 0.88 -4.12 -0.55
CA LYS A 210 1.83 -3.90 0.54
C LYS A 210 2.54 -2.56 0.37
N ASN A 211 3.27 -2.14 1.41
CA ASN A 211 4.19 -1.01 1.31
C ASN A 211 5.16 -1.23 0.15
N GLY A 212 5.42 -0.17 -0.59
CA GLY A 212 6.42 -0.20 -1.63
C GLY A 212 7.81 -0.50 -1.06
N LYS A 213 8.65 -1.10 -1.88
CA LYS A 213 10.05 -1.30 -1.54
C LYS A 213 10.83 -0.01 -1.74
N LEU A 214 11.96 0.14 -1.05
CA LEU A 214 12.86 1.28 -1.21
C LEU A 214 13.36 1.44 -2.65
N THR A 215 13.57 0.33 -3.38
CA THR A 215 13.91 0.35 -4.81
C THR A 215 12.86 1.06 -5.65
N HIS A 216 11.57 0.76 -5.43
CA HIS A 216 10.47 1.39 -6.17
C HIS A 216 10.32 2.85 -5.80
N LEU A 217 10.46 3.17 -4.53
CA LEU A 217 10.47 4.54 -4.04
C LEU A 217 11.62 5.36 -4.67
N TYR A 218 12.84 4.81 -4.66
CA TYR A 218 14.01 5.46 -5.25
C TYR A 218 13.81 5.70 -6.76
N TYR A 219 13.33 4.67 -7.47
CA TYR A 219 13.03 4.79 -8.89
C TYR A 219 12.01 5.88 -9.19
N LEU A 220 10.91 5.92 -8.46
CA LEU A 220 9.86 6.95 -8.65
C LEU A 220 10.37 8.36 -8.33
N ALA A 221 11.12 8.52 -7.24
CA ALA A 221 11.63 9.82 -6.82
C ALA A 221 12.62 10.40 -7.85
N THR A 222 13.53 9.55 -8.35
CA THR A 222 14.64 10.01 -9.23
C THR A 222 14.25 10.11 -10.70
N ASN A 223 13.12 9.53 -11.12
CA ASN A 223 12.62 9.65 -12.50
C ASN A 223 11.62 10.82 -12.69
N ASN A 224 11.72 11.85 -11.86
CA ASN A 224 10.97 13.12 -12.01
C ASN A 224 9.45 13.01 -11.96
N TYR A 225 8.89 12.11 -11.18
CA TYR A 225 7.46 12.10 -10.93
C TYR A 225 7.05 13.34 -10.14
N ASP A 226 6.13 14.14 -10.68
CA ASP A 226 5.74 15.44 -10.13
C ASP A 226 5.23 15.39 -8.70
N PHE A 227 4.68 14.23 -8.25
CA PHE A 227 4.20 14.09 -6.88
C PHE A 227 5.34 14.12 -5.83
N PHE A 228 6.57 13.74 -6.18
CA PHE A 228 7.72 13.91 -5.28
C PHE A 228 8.20 15.35 -5.21
N LYS A 229 8.02 16.14 -6.29
CA LYS A 229 8.33 17.57 -6.28
C LYS A 229 7.39 18.38 -5.37
N GLN A 230 6.21 17.83 -5.06
CA GLN A 230 5.25 18.44 -4.13
C GLN A 230 5.63 18.23 -2.67
N ILE A 231 6.54 17.30 -2.39
CA ILE A 231 7.16 17.13 -1.08
C ILE A 231 8.30 18.16 -1.00
N GLU A 232 8.01 19.34 -0.43
CA GLU A 232 8.96 20.45 -0.27
C GLU A 232 10.10 20.13 0.73
N ASN A 233 10.30 18.86 1.06
CA ASN A 233 11.29 18.42 2.01
C ASN A 233 12.62 18.16 1.29
N GLU A 234 13.47 19.19 1.19
CA GLU A 234 14.82 19.08 0.63
C GLU A 234 15.71 18.05 1.35
N SER A 235 15.29 17.58 2.53
CA SER A 235 16.01 16.61 3.33
C SER A 235 15.60 15.17 3.10
N LEU A 236 14.65 14.88 2.19
CA LEU A 236 14.18 13.52 1.92
C LEU A 236 15.31 12.69 1.30
N ALA A 237 15.78 11.70 2.05
CA ALA A 237 16.92 10.90 1.67
C ALA A 237 16.79 9.44 2.13
N ILE A 238 17.41 8.55 1.38
CA ILE A 238 17.70 7.20 1.83
C ILE A 238 19.01 7.25 2.63
N VAL A 239 18.97 6.73 3.84
CA VAL A 239 20.12 6.63 4.73
C VAL A 239 20.56 5.19 4.85
N ILE A 240 21.81 4.93 4.54
CA ILE A 240 22.48 3.66 4.71
C ILE A 240 23.36 3.76 5.93
N ARG A 241 23.09 2.96 6.97
CA ARG A 241 23.82 2.99 8.24
C ARG A 241 24.28 1.60 8.63
N ILE A 242 25.53 1.49 9.08
CA ILE A 242 25.99 0.33 9.83
C ILE A 242 25.76 0.61 11.31
N LYS A 243 25.07 -0.30 12.00
CA LYS A 243 24.98 -0.26 13.44
C LYS A 243 26.31 -0.71 14.03
N ASN A 244 27.03 0.21 14.60
CA ASN A 244 28.25 -0.09 15.36
C ASN A 244 27.89 -0.39 16.82
N GLU A 245 26.97 -1.32 17.05
CA GLU A 245 26.60 -1.74 18.40
C GLU A 245 27.51 -2.89 18.82
N SER A 246 28.69 -2.56 19.33
CA SER A 246 29.50 -3.48 20.13
C SER A 246 28.85 -3.65 21.51
N TYR A 247 27.63 -4.23 21.57
CA TYR A 247 26.93 -4.53 22.83
C TYR A 247 27.40 -5.82 23.49
N TYR A 248 28.47 -6.41 23.01
CA TYR A 248 29.01 -7.59 23.62
C TYR A 248 30.21 -7.21 24.50
N GLU A 249 29.91 -6.74 25.72
CA GLU A 249 30.89 -6.64 26.80
C GLU A 249 31.17 -8.02 27.34
N ASP A 250 31.83 -8.86 26.58
CA ASP A 250 32.36 -10.12 27.05
C ASP A 250 33.87 -10.09 26.85
N GLU A 251 34.63 -9.84 27.92
CA GLU A 251 36.09 -9.95 27.97
C GLU A 251 36.52 -11.42 27.78
N GLY A 252 35.90 -12.10 26.81
CA GLY A 252 36.14 -13.51 26.54
C GLY A 252 37.36 -13.73 25.65
N ASN A 253 37.79 -14.99 25.60
CA ASN A 253 38.91 -15.45 24.77
C ASN A 253 38.80 -15.05 23.29
N PHE A 254 37.58 -14.84 22.78
CA PHE A 254 37.35 -14.41 21.41
C PHE A 254 37.80 -12.95 21.17
N ASP A 255 37.39 -12.04 22.05
CA ASP A 255 37.75 -10.63 21.91
C ASP A 255 39.27 -10.40 22.00
N LEU A 256 39.91 -11.06 22.93
CA LEU A 256 41.37 -11.03 23.05
C LEU A 256 42.04 -11.61 21.79
N LEU A 257 41.54 -12.72 21.28
CA LEU A 257 42.07 -13.34 20.07
C LEU A 257 41.84 -12.48 18.84
N PHE A 258 40.62 -11.96 18.65
CA PHE A 258 40.26 -11.09 17.54
C PHE A 258 41.12 -9.84 17.55
N ASN A 259 41.18 -9.13 18.67
CA ASN A 259 41.97 -7.90 18.81
C ASN A 259 43.48 -8.13 18.66
N SER A 260 44.02 -9.32 19.03
CA SER A 260 45.41 -9.67 18.77
C SER A 260 45.72 -9.84 17.27
N LYS A 261 44.72 -10.19 16.46
CA LYS A 261 44.88 -10.36 15.01
C LYS A 261 44.64 -9.04 14.23
N VAL A 262 43.87 -8.11 14.81
CA VAL A 262 43.46 -6.88 14.17
C VAL A 262 43.90 -5.67 15.00
N ASN A 263 44.94 -4.97 14.53
CA ASN A 263 45.51 -3.83 15.26
C ASN A 263 44.71 -2.53 15.00
N ASN A 264 44.27 -1.85 16.07
CA ASN A 264 43.54 -0.59 15.99
C ASN A 264 44.33 0.53 15.31
N ASP A 265 45.66 0.54 15.42
CA ASP A 265 46.50 1.56 14.77
C ASP A 265 46.53 1.41 13.24
N GLU A 266 46.37 0.18 12.73
CA GLU A 266 46.22 -0.07 11.29
C GLU A 266 44.84 0.39 10.78
N TYR A 267 43.78 0.25 11.58
CA TYR A 267 42.45 0.72 11.24
C TYR A 267 42.39 2.23 10.98
N LEU A 268 43.06 3.03 11.81
CA LEU A 268 43.08 4.49 11.66
C LEU A 268 43.76 4.97 10.36
N LYS A 269 44.59 4.12 9.74
CA LYS A 269 45.26 4.39 8.47
C LYS A 269 44.44 4.00 7.24
N LEU A 270 43.33 3.30 7.43
CA LEU A 270 42.48 2.87 6.32
C LEU A 270 41.80 4.04 5.63
N GLU A 271 41.65 3.92 4.32
CA GLU A 271 40.75 4.78 3.56
C GLU A 271 39.31 4.59 4.02
N ILE A 272 38.47 5.55 3.77
CA ILE A 272 37.07 5.60 4.18
C ILE A 272 36.29 4.35 3.72
N LYS A 273 36.39 3.98 2.44
CA LYS A 273 35.75 2.79 1.88
C LYS A 273 36.16 1.49 2.58
N ASP A 274 37.46 1.40 2.95
CA ASP A 274 38.01 0.24 3.65
C ASP A 274 37.57 0.19 5.12
N ARG A 275 37.41 1.36 5.79
CA ARG A 275 36.84 1.43 7.14
C ARG A 275 35.38 0.97 7.14
N TYR A 276 34.62 1.33 6.11
CA TYR A 276 33.24 0.89 5.97
C TYR A 276 33.15 -0.64 5.85
N ARG A 277 33.94 -1.22 4.95
CA ARG A 277 34.06 -2.67 4.79
C ARG A 277 34.48 -3.34 6.09
N TYR A 278 35.51 -2.81 6.73
CA TYR A 278 36.01 -3.34 8.00
C TYR A 278 34.92 -3.36 9.08
N ASN A 279 34.22 -2.24 9.28
CA ASN A 279 33.17 -2.14 10.30
C ASN A 279 31.99 -3.08 10.04
N LEU A 280 31.55 -3.19 8.79
CA LEU A 280 30.49 -4.10 8.42
C LEU A 280 30.88 -5.56 8.72
N LEU A 281 32.03 -6.01 8.21
CA LEU A 281 32.48 -7.38 8.40
C LEU A 281 32.77 -7.69 9.88
N LYS A 282 33.36 -6.75 10.62
CA LYS A 282 33.60 -6.90 12.06
C LYS A 282 32.27 -7.11 12.81
N THR A 283 31.28 -6.29 12.55
CA THR A 283 29.98 -6.38 13.23
C THR A 283 29.28 -7.72 12.92
N GLU A 284 29.32 -8.16 11.66
CA GLU A 284 28.79 -9.47 11.26
C GLU A 284 29.52 -10.65 11.91
N ILE A 285 30.84 -10.59 11.98
CA ILE A 285 31.63 -11.62 12.68
C ILE A 285 31.20 -11.73 14.15
N TYR A 286 31.05 -10.60 14.84
CA TYR A 286 30.62 -10.58 16.23
C TYR A 286 29.19 -11.10 16.40
N ASP A 287 28.27 -10.70 15.54
CA ASP A 287 26.88 -11.15 15.60
C ASP A 287 26.78 -12.67 15.38
N ILE A 288 27.43 -13.20 14.36
CA ILE A 288 27.46 -14.64 14.07
C ILE A 288 28.13 -15.42 15.22
N TYR A 289 29.25 -14.91 15.72
CA TYR A 289 29.95 -15.59 16.82
C TYR A 289 29.08 -15.69 18.07
N HIS A 290 28.53 -14.59 18.56
CA HIS A 290 27.76 -14.59 19.82
C HIS A 290 26.40 -15.28 19.70
N ASN A 291 25.74 -15.15 18.58
CA ASN A 291 24.39 -15.70 18.39
C ASN A 291 24.39 -17.16 17.95
N VAL A 292 25.41 -17.61 17.24
CA VAL A 292 25.44 -18.94 16.63
C VAL A 292 26.62 -19.79 17.13
N ILE A 293 27.86 -19.35 16.91
CA ILE A 293 29.05 -20.19 17.14
C ILE A 293 29.25 -20.46 18.62
N LYS A 294 29.19 -19.44 19.48
CA LYS A 294 29.40 -19.57 20.95
C LYS A 294 28.40 -20.54 21.61
N LYS A 295 27.19 -20.63 21.03
CA LYS A 295 26.14 -21.54 21.53
C LYS A 295 26.37 -23.01 21.17
N ASN A 296 27.23 -23.30 20.19
CA ASN A 296 27.57 -24.65 19.75
C ASN A 296 28.94 -25.09 20.29
N LYS A 297 28.95 -25.76 21.44
CA LYS A 297 30.18 -26.14 22.13
C LYS A 297 31.17 -26.91 21.26
N GLU A 298 30.71 -27.85 20.42
CA GLU A 298 31.59 -28.64 19.57
C GLU A 298 32.32 -27.81 18.51
N LYS A 299 31.64 -26.84 17.92
CA LYS A 299 32.18 -26.00 16.84
C LYS A 299 32.94 -24.79 17.38
N HIS A 300 32.56 -24.30 18.56
CA HIS A 300 33.18 -23.15 19.20
C HIS A 300 34.70 -23.33 19.41
N ASP A 301 35.13 -24.45 20.03
CA ASP A 301 36.55 -24.67 20.29
C ASP A 301 37.36 -24.86 19.00
N LYS A 302 36.77 -25.54 18.01
CA LYS A 302 37.39 -25.68 16.68
C LYS A 302 37.54 -24.33 15.98
N TYR A 303 36.54 -23.49 16.07
CA TYR A 303 36.57 -22.13 15.51
C TYR A 303 37.68 -21.28 16.14
N LEU A 304 37.78 -21.26 17.47
CA LEU A 304 38.83 -20.52 18.16
C LEU A 304 40.24 -21.05 17.83
N MET A 305 40.42 -22.36 17.68
CA MET A 305 41.68 -22.96 17.24
C MET A 305 42.05 -22.54 15.80
N GLU A 306 41.07 -22.52 14.88
CA GLU A 306 41.28 -22.09 13.48
C GLU A 306 41.69 -20.60 13.44
N LEU A 307 41.04 -19.74 14.22
CA LEU A 307 41.42 -18.32 14.33
C LEU A 307 42.83 -18.14 14.94
N LYS A 308 43.18 -18.93 15.94
CA LYS A 308 44.51 -18.86 16.59
C LYS A 308 45.65 -19.19 15.62
N ASN A 309 45.39 -20.12 14.71
CA ASN A 309 46.39 -20.62 13.75
C ASN A 309 46.48 -19.77 12.45
N LEU A 310 45.75 -18.66 12.39
CA LEU A 310 45.85 -17.74 11.22
C LEU A 310 47.26 -17.13 11.13
N GLU A 311 47.90 -17.30 9.98
CA GLU A 311 49.18 -16.70 9.65
C GLU A 311 49.10 -15.17 9.55
N GLN A 312 50.25 -14.47 9.53
CA GLN A 312 50.31 -13.04 9.37
C GLN A 312 49.97 -12.63 7.92
N PHE A 313 49.03 -11.72 7.77
CA PHE A 313 48.65 -11.15 6.49
C PHE A 313 49.18 -9.72 6.37
N ASP A 314 49.40 -9.28 5.15
CA ASP A 314 50.02 -7.98 4.85
C ASP A 314 49.11 -6.79 5.17
N THR A 315 47.80 -6.96 5.16
CA THR A 315 46.82 -5.85 5.40
C THR A 315 45.69 -6.27 6.33
N ILE A 316 45.18 -5.29 7.11
CA ILE A 316 44.04 -5.51 8.04
C ILE A 316 42.75 -5.89 7.27
N ILE A 317 42.58 -5.41 6.03
CA ILE A 317 41.42 -5.76 5.19
C ILE A 317 41.47 -7.23 4.80
N ASN A 318 42.63 -7.75 4.44
CA ASN A 318 42.78 -9.17 4.12
C ASN A 318 42.50 -10.06 5.32
N LYS A 319 42.95 -9.61 6.49
CA LYS A 319 42.69 -10.31 7.78
C LYS A 319 41.20 -10.38 8.08
N ILE A 320 40.47 -9.24 8.05
CA ILE A 320 39.03 -9.20 8.35
C ILE A 320 38.21 -10.01 7.34
N ASN A 321 38.55 -9.94 6.07
CA ASN A 321 37.90 -10.75 5.01
C ASN A 321 38.04 -12.25 5.28
N LEU A 322 39.26 -12.73 5.64
CA LEU A 322 39.47 -14.13 5.93
C LEU A 322 38.75 -14.58 7.19
N ILE A 323 38.80 -13.78 8.28
CA ILE A 323 38.06 -14.07 9.50
C ILE A 323 36.57 -14.19 9.22
N CYS A 324 36.01 -13.25 8.45
CA CYS A 324 34.61 -13.27 8.04
C CYS A 324 34.27 -14.53 7.23
N LYS A 325 35.11 -14.91 6.27
CA LYS A 325 34.92 -16.12 5.46
C LYS A 325 34.92 -17.40 6.32
N ILE A 326 35.82 -17.49 7.29
CA ILE A 326 35.86 -18.61 8.24
C ILE A 326 34.59 -18.61 9.10
N THR A 327 34.18 -17.45 9.61
CA THR A 327 32.99 -17.31 10.44
C THR A 327 31.73 -17.74 9.69
N CYS A 328 31.56 -17.31 8.42
CA CYS A 328 30.46 -17.74 7.58
C CYS A 328 30.47 -19.24 7.27
N LYS A 329 31.65 -19.86 7.08
CA LYS A 329 31.80 -21.32 6.92
C LYS A 329 31.29 -22.08 8.16
N TYR A 330 31.59 -21.59 9.37
CA TYR A 330 31.07 -22.20 10.59
C TYR A 330 29.56 -22.00 10.74
N LEU A 331 29.04 -20.84 10.37
CA LEU A 331 27.63 -20.58 10.33
C LEU A 331 26.88 -21.60 9.45
N ASP A 332 27.36 -21.81 8.21
CA ASP A 332 26.79 -22.78 7.27
C ASP A 332 26.81 -24.20 7.80
N THR A 333 27.93 -24.58 8.45
CA THR A 333 28.12 -25.91 9.04
C THR A 333 27.16 -26.16 10.21
N ILE A 334 26.93 -25.16 11.06
CA ILE A 334 26.05 -25.26 12.24
C ILE A 334 24.57 -25.34 11.81
N ASN A 335 24.19 -24.59 10.82
CA ASN A 335 22.80 -24.55 10.35
C ASN A 335 22.41 -25.68 9.39
N GLY A 336 23.35 -26.58 9.07
CA GLY A 336 23.11 -27.71 8.16
C GLY A 336 22.82 -27.29 6.72
N LEU A 337 23.14 -26.06 6.35
CA LEU A 337 23.04 -25.53 5.01
C LEU A 337 24.27 -26.05 4.25
N GLY A 338 24.06 -27.02 3.37
CA GLY A 338 25.17 -27.58 2.55
C GLY A 338 25.83 -26.55 1.69
N VAL A 339 27.11 -26.65 1.60
CA VAL A 339 28.19 -26.09 0.77
C VAL A 339 27.98 -24.81 -0.08
N SER A 340 26.86 -24.11 -0.09
CA SER A 340 26.75 -22.90 -0.93
C SER A 340 25.66 -21.94 -0.54
N PHE A 341 25.60 -21.52 0.71
CA PHE A 341 24.69 -20.42 0.98
C PHE A 341 25.26 -19.07 0.49
N GLY A 342 26.57 -19.00 0.21
CA GLY A 342 27.17 -17.78 -0.34
C GLY A 342 26.99 -16.55 0.55
N TYR A 343 26.86 -16.72 1.90
CA TYR A 343 26.62 -15.55 2.77
C TYR A 343 27.82 -14.61 2.79
N TYR A 344 29.03 -15.17 2.74
CA TYR A 344 30.21 -14.34 2.60
C TYR A 344 30.22 -13.59 1.25
N GLU A 345 29.88 -14.26 0.16
CA GLU A 345 29.78 -13.69 -1.17
C GLU A 345 28.72 -12.56 -1.23
N PHE A 346 27.60 -12.75 -0.53
CA PHE A 346 26.59 -11.71 -0.37
C PHE A 346 27.12 -10.48 0.39
N LEU A 347 27.83 -10.69 1.51
CA LEU A 347 28.46 -9.59 2.25
C LEU A 347 29.53 -8.87 1.41
N ASP A 348 30.32 -9.64 0.68
CA ASP A 348 31.36 -9.10 -0.21
C ASP A 348 30.75 -8.26 -1.33
N GLU A 349 29.68 -8.73 -1.94
CA GLU A 349 28.95 -8.00 -2.98
C GLU A 349 28.35 -6.68 -2.45
N ILE A 350 27.75 -6.70 -1.24
CA ILE A 350 27.27 -5.48 -0.57
C ILE A 350 28.43 -4.51 -0.34
N CYS A 351 29.54 -4.97 0.19
CA CYS A 351 30.73 -4.13 0.41
C CYS A 351 31.21 -3.48 -0.90
N ASN A 352 31.26 -4.26 -1.97
CA ASN A 352 31.71 -3.76 -3.29
C ASN A 352 30.73 -2.71 -3.87
N LYS A 353 29.42 -2.90 -3.72
CA LYS A 353 28.42 -1.93 -4.15
C LYS A 353 28.48 -0.64 -3.31
N ILE A 354 28.69 -0.76 -2.00
CA ILE A 354 28.89 0.39 -1.12
C ILE A 354 30.15 1.17 -1.52
N ASN A 355 31.25 0.46 -1.81
CA ASN A 355 32.48 1.11 -2.27
C ASN A 355 32.29 1.96 -3.54
N GLN A 356 31.41 1.53 -4.45
CA GLN A 356 31.05 2.29 -5.66
C GLN A 356 30.29 3.59 -5.36
N LEU A 357 29.63 3.67 -4.19
CA LEU A 357 28.86 4.83 -3.77
C LEU A 357 29.66 5.80 -2.89
N THR A 358 30.74 5.32 -2.27
CA THR A 358 31.48 6.06 -1.25
C THR A 358 32.07 7.37 -1.76
N ASP A 359 32.51 7.42 -3.00
CA ASP A 359 33.12 8.63 -3.58
C ASP A 359 32.09 9.76 -3.82
N LYS A 360 30.81 9.42 -3.95
CA LYS A 360 29.74 10.35 -4.33
C LYS A 360 28.85 10.78 -3.15
N TYR A 361 28.59 9.90 -2.19
CA TYR A 361 27.49 10.05 -1.23
C TYR A 361 27.92 10.05 0.25
N ILE A 362 29.21 10.01 0.58
CA ILE A 362 29.64 9.87 1.98
C ILE A 362 29.52 11.20 2.74
N ASN A 363 28.72 11.18 3.80
CA ASN A 363 28.78 12.16 4.88
C ASN A 363 29.20 11.44 6.16
N TYR A 364 30.39 11.76 6.67
CA TYR A 364 30.85 11.27 7.97
C TYR A 364 30.33 12.16 9.08
N SER A 365 29.62 11.57 10.03
CA SER A 365 29.43 12.19 11.32
C SER A 365 30.21 11.41 12.39
N TYR A 366 31.17 12.05 13.01
CA TYR A 366 31.84 11.52 14.17
C TYR A 366 31.05 11.90 15.42
N SER A 367 30.45 10.94 16.11
CA SER A 367 29.98 11.17 17.47
C SER A 367 31.00 10.59 18.45
N THR A 368 31.75 11.43 19.11
CA THR A 368 32.58 11.04 20.27
C THR A 368 31.69 11.07 21.50
N GLU A 369 31.03 10.00 21.87
CA GLU A 369 30.52 9.84 23.22
C GLU A 369 31.69 9.47 24.14
N LYS A 370 32.13 10.45 24.94
CA LYS A 370 33.06 10.20 26.05
C LYS A 370 32.30 9.48 27.18
N SER A 371 32.25 8.17 27.15
CA SER A 371 32.00 7.41 28.37
C SER A 371 33.29 7.33 29.18
N ASN A 372 33.22 7.66 30.47
CA ASN A 372 34.34 7.92 31.37
C ASN A 372 35.29 6.73 31.72
N ILE A 373 35.24 5.61 31.02
CA ILE A 373 36.10 4.44 31.38
C ILE A 373 36.90 3.88 30.18
N PHE A 374 36.42 4.05 28.94
CA PHE A 374 37.21 3.72 27.74
C PHE A 374 36.78 4.67 26.61
N SER A 375 37.74 5.31 25.98
CA SER A 375 37.49 6.10 24.77
C SER A 375 37.17 5.19 23.60
N LYS A 376 35.93 4.69 23.53
CA LYS A 376 35.40 4.04 22.32
C LYS A 376 35.08 5.16 21.34
N ILE A 377 35.82 5.24 20.27
CA ILE A 377 35.46 6.05 19.10
C ILE A 377 34.30 5.29 18.43
N ASN A 378 33.07 5.72 18.70
CA ASN A 378 31.91 5.23 17.96
C ASN A 378 31.85 6.01 16.63
N GLU A 379 32.46 5.43 15.62
CA GLU A 379 32.40 5.95 14.27
C GLU A 379 31.07 5.52 13.64
N VAL A 380 30.15 6.47 13.48
CA VAL A 380 28.91 6.20 12.73
C VAL A 380 29.16 6.57 11.27
N CYS A 381 29.23 5.56 10.42
CA CYS A 381 29.35 5.76 8.98
C CYS A 381 27.96 5.77 8.35
N GLU A 382 27.54 6.92 7.85
CA GLU A 382 26.27 7.08 7.12
C GLU A 382 26.54 7.49 5.67
N ILE A 383 25.83 6.81 4.75
CA ILE A 383 25.71 7.23 3.37
C ILE A 383 24.32 7.83 3.21
N LYS A 384 24.24 9.08 2.81
CA LYS A 384 22.98 9.80 2.60
C LYS A 384 22.78 10.03 1.10
N ILE A 385 21.70 9.49 0.54
CA ILE A 385 21.33 9.60 -0.87
C ILE A 385 20.06 10.43 -0.93
N ASN A 386 20.16 11.65 -1.46
CA ASN A 386 18.99 12.51 -1.60
C ASN A 386 18.08 11.98 -2.71
N LEU A 387 16.78 11.94 -2.46
CA LEU A 387 15.80 11.49 -3.44
C LEU A 387 15.55 12.50 -4.57
N ASN A 388 16.03 13.73 -4.40
CA ASN A 388 15.99 14.76 -5.45
C ASN A 388 17.18 14.69 -6.43
N ASP A 389 18.16 13.81 -6.17
CA ASP A 389 19.28 13.59 -7.08
C ASP A 389 18.82 12.78 -8.32
N GLN A 390 19.61 12.84 -9.37
CA GLN A 390 19.36 12.02 -10.57
C GLN A 390 19.52 10.53 -10.26
N PHE A 391 18.79 9.70 -11.02
CA PHE A 391 18.85 8.25 -10.91
C PHE A 391 20.29 7.73 -11.04
N ASP A 392 20.69 6.88 -10.09
CA ASP A 392 21.98 6.20 -10.08
C ASP A 392 21.77 4.69 -10.01
N GLN A 393 22.21 3.99 -11.06
CA GLN A 393 22.06 2.53 -11.17
C GLN A 393 22.76 1.78 -10.03
N ASN A 394 23.85 2.30 -9.48
CA ASN A 394 24.58 1.66 -8.38
C ASN A 394 23.77 1.70 -7.08
N VAL A 395 23.07 2.82 -6.83
CA VAL A 395 22.12 2.93 -5.71
C VAL A 395 20.99 1.92 -5.89
N PHE A 396 20.37 1.90 -7.06
CA PHE A 396 19.27 0.97 -7.34
C PHE A 396 19.68 -0.49 -7.13
N ASN A 397 20.82 -0.90 -7.66
CA ASN A 397 21.35 -2.25 -7.51
C ASN A 397 21.64 -2.62 -6.04
N LEU A 398 22.14 -1.67 -5.24
CA LEU A 398 22.35 -1.89 -3.81
C LEU A 398 21.03 -2.07 -3.05
N LEU A 399 20.03 -1.23 -3.35
CA LEU A 399 18.69 -1.35 -2.75
C LEU A 399 18.02 -2.68 -3.12
N GLU A 400 18.12 -3.09 -4.39
CA GLU A 400 17.59 -4.37 -4.87
C GLU A 400 18.24 -5.55 -4.13
N LEU A 401 19.56 -5.56 -4.02
CA LEU A 401 20.29 -6.60 -3.29
C LEU A 401 19.88 -6.63 -1.80
N TYR A 402 19.76 -5.47 -1.16
CA TYR A 402 19.30 -5.38 0.21
C TYR A 402 17.89 -5.92 0.41
N GLU A 403 16.98 -5.70 -0.54
CA GLU A 403 15.60 -6.16 -0.48
C GLU A 403 15.42 -7.63 -0.85
N MET A 404 16.26 -8.19 -1.73
CA MET A 404 16.31 -9.63 -1.99
C MET A 404 16.58 -10.42 -0.70
N GLY A 405 17.38 -9.89 0.19
CA GLY A 405 17.63 -10.46 1.51
C GLY A 405 16.37 -10.63 2.38
N ASN A 406 15.24 -9.97 2.08
CA ASN A 406 13.99 -10.19 2.80
C ASN A 406 13.32 -11.53 2.49
N ASN A 407 13.55 -12.07 1.31
CA ASN A 407 12.98 -13.34 0.85
C ASN A 407 13.95 -14.52 1.09
N GLY A 408 15.13 -14.22 1.63
CA GLY A 408 16.18 -15.20 1.94
C GLY A 408 15.93 -16.00 3.22
N PRO A 409 16.78 -16.99 3.52
CA PRO A 409 16.75 -17.72 4.78
C PRO A 409 16.83 -16.80 6.00
N SER A 410 16.47 -17.32 7.18
CA SER A 410 16.41 -16.56 8.44
C SER A 410 17.67 -15.75 8.78
N LEU A 411 18.82 -16.18 8.30
CA LEU A 411 20.13 -15.56 8.50
C LEU A 411 20.26 -14.19 7.82
N ILE A 412 19.74 -14.05 6.60
CA ILE A 412 19.76 -12.74 5.91
C ILE A 412 18.83 -11.74 6.60
N ARG A 413 17.79 -12.21 7.30
CA ARG A 413 16.95 -11.33 8.13
C ARG A 413 17.71 -10.74 9.32
N ASP A 414 18.68 -11.47 9.87
CA ASP A 414 19.52 -10.98 10.97
C ASP A 414 20.55 -9.95 10.49
N PHE A 415 21.03 -10.04 9.24
CA PHE A 415 21.87 -9.03 8.61
C PHE A 415 21.27 -7.62 8.68
N LYS A 416 19.94 -7.47 8.57
CA LYS A 416 19.25 -6.19 8.68
C LYS A 416 19.27 -5.56 10.08
N LYS A 417 19.71 -6.29 11.08
CA LYS A 417 19.94 -5.71 12.41
C LYS A 417 21.23 -4.90 12.43
N VAL A 418 22.21 -5.30 11.66
CA VAL A 418 23.54 -4.69 11.57
C VAL A 418 23.60 -3.59 10.51
N PHE A 419 23.10 -3.92 9.32
CA PHE A 419 23.07 -3.03 8.16
C PHE A 419 21.66 -2.55 7.88
N LYS A 420 21.40 -1.26 8.08
CA LYS A 420 20.08 -0.67 7.89
C LYS A 420 20.07 0.29 6.72
N ILE A 421 19.11 0.07 5.83
CA ILE A 421 18.71 1.07 4.84
C ILE A 421 17.29 1.53 5.18
N HIS A 422 17.11 2.82 5.34
CA HIS A 422 15.82 3.40 5.71
C HIS A 422 15.71 4.83 5.17
N LEU A 423 14.50 5.35 5.16
CA LEU A 423 14.30 6.78 4.93
C LEU A 423 14.74 7.57 6.18
N ASN A 424 15.26 8.77 5.97
CA ASN A 424 15.63 9.64 7.07
C ASN A 424 14.43 9.93 7.99
N ASN A 425 14.70 10.21 9.27
CA ASN A 425 13.67 10.33 10.31
C ASN A 425 12.87 11.64 10.26
N ASN A 426 13.17 12.56 9.33
CA ASN A 426 12.56 13.88 9.25
C ASN A 426 11.37 13.94 8.29
N ILE A 427 10.65 12.84 8.13
CA ILE A 427 9.49 12.73 7.23
C ILE A 427 8.22 12.85 8.07
N SER A 428 7.30 13.71 7.66
CA SER A 428 5.98 13.78 8.25
C SER A 428 5.16 12.51 7.96
N GLU A 429 4.16 12.22 8.77
CA GLU A 429 3.28 11.05 8.58
C GLU A 429 2.57 11.11 7.22
N GLY A 430 2.11 12.29 6.80
CA GLY A 430 1.46 12.49 5.51
C GLY A 430 2.40 12.22 4.32
N GLU A 431 3.65 12.73 4.37
CA GLU A 431 4.66 12.46 3.35
C GLU A 431 5.00 10.97 3.27
N LEU A 432 5.19 10.30 4.42
CA LEU A 432 5.45 8.87 4.47
C LEU A 432 4.29 8.08 3.88
N GLN A 433 3.06 8.47 4.17
CA GLN A 433 1.86 7.85 3.64
C GLN A 433 1.75 8.02 2.12
N LEU A 434 1.98 9.23 1.60
CA LEU A 434 1.99 9.53 0.17
C LEU A 434 2.99 8.63 -0.57
N ILE A 435 4.23 8.60 -0.07
CA ILE A 435 5.32 7.80 -0.60
C ILE A 435 4.95 6.31 -0.62
N ASN A 436 4.45 5.80 0.50
CA ASN A 436 4.07 4.39 0.65
C ASN A 436 2.91 4.01 -0.28
N THR A 437 1.96 4.90 -0.47
CA THR A 437 0.80 4.65 -1.35
C THR A 437 1.25 4.50 -2.80
N TYR A 438 1.96 5.47 -3.35
CA TYR A 438 2.40 5.40 -4.75
C TYR A 438 3.44 4.31 -5.01
N SER A 439 4.42 4.14 -4.12
CA SER A 439 5.41 3.06 -4.27
C SER A 439 4.79 1.68 -4.10
N GLY A 440 3.78 1.54 -3.24
CA GLY A 440 3.03 0.30 -3.08
C GLY A 440 2.21 -0.05 -4.31
N ILE A 441 1.49 0.91 -4.89
CA ILE A 441 0.76 0.75 -6.14
C ILE A 441 1.73 0.39 -7.27
N TYR A 442 2.81 1.16 -7.42
CA TYR A 442 3.83 0.90 -8.46
C TYR A 442 4.41 -0.52 -8.34
N TYR A 443 4.79 -0.92 -7.12
CA TYR A 443 5.29 -2.28 -6.86
C TYR A 443 4.28 -3.36 -7.27
N ALA A 444 3.03 -3.20 -6.86
CA ALA A 444 1.98 -4.16 -7.17
C ALA A 444 1.74 -4.30 -8.68
N LEU A 445 1.80 -3.19 -9.43
CA LEU A 445 1.56 -3.17 -10.88
C LEU A 445 2.75 -3.65 -11.71
N THR A 446 3.98 -3.47 -11.25
CA THR A 446 5.18 -3.79 -12.04
C THR A 446 5.75 -5.18 -11.82
N ASN A 447 5.70 -5.72 -10.58
CA ASN A 447 6.41 -6.95 -10.25
C ASN A 447 5.57 -8.21 -10.27
N GLU A 448 4.29 -8.14 -9.91
CA GLU A 448 3.49 -9.34 -9.71
C GLU A 448 2.71 -9.77 -10.95
N TYR A 449 2.53 -8.88 -11.94
CA TYR A 449 1.53 -9.11 -13.00
C TYR A 449 1.97 -8.78 -14.41
N LYS A 450 3.27 -8.81 -14.70
CA LYS A 450 3.85 -8.47 -16.04
C LYS A 450 3.18 -9.14 -17.25
N ASN A 451 2.52 -10.27 -17.05
CA ASN A 451 1.92 -11.07 -18.13
C ASN A 451 0.39 -11.00 -18.17
N GLN A 452 -0.23 -10.14 -17.36
CA GLN A 452 -1.68 -9.97 -17.34
C GLN A 452 -2.12 -8.85 -18.28
N LYS A 453 -3.37 -8.87 -18.73
CA LYS A 453 -3.94 -7.88 -19.65
C LYS A 453 -4.80 -6.84 -18.96
N SER A 454 -5.29 -7.13 -17.77
CA SER A 454 -6.09 -6.19 -16.98
C SER A 454 -5.92 -6.43 -15.48
N ALA A 455 -6.20 -5.40 -14.67
CA ALA A 455 -6.24 -5.48 -13.22
C ALA A 455 -7.32 -4.54 -12.66
N ILE A 456 -7.97 -4.95 -11.56
CA ILE A 456 -8.86 -4.13 -10.77
C ILE A 456 -8.15 -3.75 -9.47
N ILE A 457 -8.15 -2.46 -9.13
CA ILE A 457 -7.46 -1.92 -7.98
C ILE A 457 -8.47 -1.21 -7.08
N LEU A 458 -8.61 -1.69 -5.85
CA LEU A 458 -9.39 -1.07 -4.79
C LEU A 458 -8.45 -0.27 -3.88
N LEU A 459 -8.74 1.01 -3.67
CA LEU A 459 -8.01 1.89 -2.76
C LEU A 459 -8.98 2.42 -1.70
N ASP A 460 -8.91 1.88 -0.49
CA ASP A 460 -9.76 2.32 0.61
C ASP A 460 -9.08 3.45 1.39
N GLU A 461 -9.64 4.66 1.28
CA GLU A 461 -9.16 5.89 1.89
C GLU A 461 -7.62 6.10 1.74
N PRO A 462 -7.09 6.05 0.50
CA PRO A 462 -5.64 6.20 0.29
C PRO A 462 -5.13 7.58 0.71
N ASP A 463 -6.01 8.57 0.79
CA ASP A 463 -5.78 9.99 1.07
C ASP A 463 -5.93 10.37 2.55
N LYS A 464 -6.13 9.41 3.46
CA LYS A 464 -6.50 9.63 4.88
C LYS A 464 -5.61 10.60 5.65
N SER A 465 -4.32 10.69 5.33
CA SER A 465 -3.36 11.58 6.03
C SER A 465 -2.77 12.65 5.11
N PHE A 466 -3.35 12.85 3.91
CA PHE A 466 -2.79 13.77 2.94
C PHE A 466 -3.23 15.21 3.20
N HIS A 467 -2.31 16.13 2.93
CA HIS A 467 -2.68 17.53 2.84
C HIS A 467 -3.68 17.76 1.68
N PRO A 468 -4.69 18.64 1.81
CA PRO A 468 -5.68 18.90 0.75
C PRO A 468 -5.07 19.15 -0.64
N MET A 469 -3.95 19.86 -0.71
CA MET A 469 -3.21 20.10 -1.95
C MET A 469 -2.73 18.79 -2.61
N TRP A 470 -2.25 17.82 -1.83
CA TRP A 470 -1.82 16.52 -2.37
C TRP A 470 -3.00 15.69 -2.87
N ILE A 471 -4.15 15.82 -2.21
CA ILE A 471 -5.37 15.13 -2.62
C ILE A 471 -5.86 15.65 -3.97
N SER A 472 -5.76 16.96 -4.21
CA SER A 472 -6.16 17.56 -5.50
C SER A 472 -5.30 17.12 -6.69
N PHE A 473 -4.12 16.57 -6.45
CA PHE A 473 -3.25 15.99 -7.48
C PHE A 473 -3.32 14.46 -7.57
N PHE A 474 -4.10 13.82 -6.69
CA PHE A 474 -4.05 12.36 -6.54
C PHE A 474 -4.39 11.62 -7.82
N ILE A 475 -5.47 12.00 -8.49
CA ILE A 475 -5.94 11.35 -9.72
C ILE A 475 -4.94 11.59 -10.87
N ASP A 476 -4.46 12.81 -11.05
CA ASP A 476 -3.48 13.15 -12.09
C ASP A 476 -2.17 12.35 -11.90
N ASN A 477 -1.67 12.30 -10.66
CA ASN A 477 -0.48 11.52 -10.33
C ASN A 477 -0.69 10.01 -10.54
N LEU A 478 -1.89 9.49 -10.24
CA LEU A 478 -2.22 8.08 -10.48
C LEU A 478 -2.24 7.76 -11.98
N VAL A 479 -2.82 8.63 -12.79
CA VAL A 479 -2.83 8.50 -14.27
C VAL A 479 -1.41 8.50 -14.81
N LYS A 480 -0.59 9.48 -14.42
CA LYS A 480 0.82 9.58 -14.83
C LYS A 480 1.63 8.35 -14.42
N LEU A 481 1.41 7.85 -13.19
CA LEU A 481 2.05 6.64 -12.69
C LEU A 481 1.75 5.44 -13.59
N VAL A 482 0.48 5.23 -13.92
CA VAL A 482 0.04 4.11 -14.77
C VAL A 482 0.58 4.23 -16.19
N GLU A 483 0.56 5.43 -16.76
CA GLU A 483 1.09 5.67 -18.11
C GLU A 483 2.59 5.39 -18.22
N SER A 484 3.35 5.64 -17.16
CA SER A 484 4.79 5.41 -17.12
C SER A 484 5.18 3.93 -17.02
N ILE A 485 4.27 3.04 -16.64
CA ILE A 485 4.55 1.61 -16.57
C ILE A 485 4.57 1.03 -17.98
N ASP A 486 5.70 0.45 -18.38
CA ASP A 486 5.86 -0.19 -19.70
C ASP A 486 5.18 -1.57 -19.74
N ASN A 487 3.85 -1.56 -19.91
CA ASN A 487 3.05 -2.77 -20.17
C ASN A 487 1.78 -2.43 -20.96
N GLU A 488 1.11 -3.45 -21.48
CA GLU A 488 -0.15 -3.33 -22.24
C GLU A 488 -1.40 -3.56 -21.37
N MET A 489 -1.27 -3.50 -20.03
CA MET A 489 -2.39 -3.76 -19.13
C MET A 489 -3.40 -2.62 -19.15
N GLN A 490 -4.66 -2.99 -18.96
CA GLN A 490 -5.76 -2.06 -18.67
C GLN A 490 -6.15 -2.12 -17.20
N TYR A 491 -6.38 -0.97 -16.61
CA TYR A 491 -6.64 -0.83 -15.18
C TYR A 491 -8.02 -0.23 -14.91
N GLN A 492 -8.69 -0.76 -13.91
CA GLN A 492 -9.86 -0.15 -13.31
C GLN A 492 -9.54 0.19 -11.86
N PHE A 493 -9.74 1.44 -11.48
CA PHE A 493 -9.59 1.90 -10.10
C PHE A 493 -10.94 2.14 -9.46
N ILE A 494 -11.10 1.69 -8.21
CA ILE A 494 -12.24 1.98 -7.36
C ILE A 494 -11.67 2.52 -6.06
N ILE A 495 -11.98 3.77 -5.74
CA ILE A 495 -11.34 4.52 -4.67
C ILE A 495 -12.40 5.03 -3.71
N SER A 496 -12.27 4.71 -2.41
CA SER A 496 -13.07 5.38 -1.40
C SER A 496 -12.35 6.63 -0.88
N THR A 497 -13.10 7.70 -0.66
CA THR A 497 -12.55 8.93 -0.08
C THR A 497 -13.59 9.67 0.75
N HIS A 498 -13.10 10.47 1.70
CA HIS A 498 -13.87 11.47 2.44
C HIS A 498 -13.57 12.89 1.97
N SER A 499 -12.71 13.05 0.96
CA SER A 499 -12.25 14.36 0.52
C SER A 499 -13.00 14.88 -0.71
N PRO A 500 -13.52 16.11 -0.68
CA PRO A 500 -14.13 16.74 -1.84
C PRO A 500 -13.10 17.09 -2.92
N PHE A 501 -11.82 17.19 -2.57
CA PHE A 501 -10.76 17.63 -3.48
C PHE A 501 -10.51 16.65 -4.62
N MET A 502 -10.64 15.34 -4.36
CA MET A 502 -10.47 14.30 -5.38
C MET A 502 -11.62 14.27 -6.40
N LEU A 503 -12.82 14.72 -6.01
CA LEU A 503 -14.00 14.61 -6.85
C LEU A 503 -13.97 15.56 -8.06
N SER A 504 -13.24 16.67 -7.96
CA SER A 504 -13.13 17.65 -9.05
C SER A 504 -12.45 17.10 -10.30
N ASP A 505 -11.71 15.98 -10.17
CA ASP A 505 -10.99 15.35 -11.28
C ASP A 505 -11.76 14.19 -11.93
N VAL A 506 -12.91 13.81 -11.38
CA VAL A 506 -13.66 12.63 -11.82
C VAL A 506 -15.08 13.00 -12.27
N PRO A 507 -15.54 12.57 -13.46
CA PRO A 507 -16.91 12.79 -13.91
C PRO A 507 -17.94 12.21 -12.94
N LYS A 508 -19.05 12.92 -12.74
CA LYS A 508 -20.12 12.54 -11.79
C LYS A 508 -20.66 11.12 -11.99
N ASP A 509 -20.67 10.64 -13.23
CA ASP A 509 -21.17 9.30 -13.56
C ASP A 509 -20.29 8.18 -12.98
N TYR A 510 -19.03 8.45 -12.70
CA TYR A 510 -18.10 7.54 -11.99
C TYR A 510 -18.10 7.74 -10.48
N ILE A 511 -18.90 8.67 -9.94
CA ILE A 511 -18.94 8.92 -8.49
C ILE A 511 -20.24 8.37 -7.91
N THR A 512 -20.10 7.47 -6.96
CA THR A 512 -21.20 6.88 -6.20
C THR A 512 -21.20 7.42 -4.78
N CYS A 513 -22.32 8.01 -4.39
CA CYS A 513 -22.54 8.57 -3.06
C CYS A 513 -23.36 7.59 -2.21
N ILE A 514 -22.92 7.35 -0.97
CA ILE A 514 -23.65 6.54 0.02
C ILE A 514 -24.06 7.47 1.16
N ASP A 515 -25.36 7.67 1.33
CA ASP A 515 -25.92 8.41 2.47
C ASP A 515 -26.66 7.49 3.42
N ILE A 516 -26.94 7.99 4.62
CA ILE A 516 -27.72 7.31 5.66
C ILE A 516 -28.96 8.16 5.92
N VAL A 517 -30.13 7.67 5.51
CA VAL A 517 -31.43 8.31 5.75
C VAL A 517 -32.30 7.29 6.49
N ASP A 518 -32.85 7.66 7.64
CA ASP A 518 -33.70 6.78 8.46
C ASP A 518 -33.10 5.40 8.71
N HIS A 519 -31.81 5.34 9.03
CA HIS A 519 -31.02 4.11 9.22
C HIS A 519 -30.83 3.23 7.96
N GLN A 520 -31.35 3.64 6.82
CA GLN A 520 -31.13 2.95 5.54
C GLN A 520 -30.00 3.60 4.75
N ARG A 521 -29.24 2.78 4.00
CA ARG A 521 -28.19 3.25 3.11
C ARG A 521 -28.81 3.52 1.73
N ILE A 522 -28.71 4.76 1.30
CA ILE A 522 -29.19 5.21 -0.01
C ILE A 522 -27.99 5.45 -0.90
N VAL A 523 -27.97 4.77 -2.04
CA VAL A 523 -26.92 4.90 -3.05
C VAL A 523 -27.40 5.77 -4.18
N SER A 524 -26.63 6.78 -4.56
CA SER A 524 -26.93 7.71 -5.64
C SER A 524 -25.67 8.10 -6.40
N LYS A 525 -25.83 8.69 -7.59
CA LYS A 525 -24.71 9.33 -8.31
C LYS A 525 -24.50 10.76 -7.82
N ALA A 526 -23.25 11.25 -7.92
CA ALA A 526 -22.94 12.63 -7.56
C ALA A 526 -23.72 13.63 -8.45
N LYS A 527 -24.13 14.75 -7.85
CA LYS A 527 -24.83 15.81 -8.57
C LYS A 527 -23.86 16.72 -9.33
N LYS A 528 -22.74 17.06 -8.69
CA LYS A 528 -21.67 17.89 -9.24
C LYS A 528 -20.31 17.27 -8.92
N SER A 529 -19.33 17.37 -9.83
CA SER A 529 -17.99 16.87 -9.62
C SER A 529 -16.97 17.48 -10.58
N PHE A 530 -16.75 16.87 -11.75
CA PHE A 530 -15.68 17.24 -12.67
C PHE A 530 -15.67 18.74 -12.99
N ALA A 531 -14.50 19.38 -12.79
CA ALA A 531 -14.27 20.81 -12.97
C ALA A 531 -15.19 21.74 -12.16
N SER A 532 -15.91 21.21 -11.17
CA SER A 532 -16.72 22.03 -10.24
C SER A 532 -15.84 22.58 -9.13
N ASN A 533 -16.19 23.77 -8.61
CA ASN A 533 -15.49 24.28 -7.43
C ASN A 533 -15.81 23.44 -6.18
N TYR A 534 -14.90 23.44 -5.21
CA TYR A 534 -15.01 22.59 -4.02
C TYR A 534 -16.23 22.92 -3.15
N TYR A 535 -16.64 24.17 -3.10
CA TYR A 535 -17.82 24.59 -2.34
C TYR A 535 -19.10 23.92 -2.86
N ASP A 536 -19.28 23.92 -4.18
CA ASP A 536 -20.41 23.25 -4.82
C ASP A 536 -20.41 21.74 -4.60
N ILE A 537 -19.22 21.12 -4.67
CA ILE A 537 -19.05 19.69 -4.40
C ILE A 537 -19.42 19.38 -2.95
N ILE A 538 -18.93 20.17 -2.00
CA ILE A 538 -19.20 19.98 -0.57
C ILE A 538 -20.71 20.10 -0.30
N LYS A 539 -21.36 21.11 -0.84
CA LYS A 539 -22.77 21.36 -0.63
C LYS A 539 -23.66 20.27 -1.26
N ASP A 540 -23.39 19.93 -2.52
CA ASP A 540 -24.31 19.11 -3.32
C ASP A 540 -24.02 17.61 -3.23
N THR A 541 -22.79 17.21 -2.90
CA THR A 541 -22.34 15.81 -2.93
C THR A 541 -21.98 15.25 -1.56
N PHE A 542 -21.43 16.08 -0.65
CA PHE A 542 -21.03 15.62 0.70
C PHE A 542 -22.11 15.76 1.78
N PHE A 543 -23.33 16.15 1.39
CA PHE A 543 -24.48 16.24 2.29
C PHE A 543 -24.23 17.15 3.51
N LEU A 544 -23.44 18.22 3.34
CA LEU A 544 -23.23 19.21 4.39
C LEU A 544 -24.39 20.21 4.34
N GLU A 545 -25.21 20.20 5.38
CA GLU A 545 -26.33 21.13 5.55
C GLU A 545 -25.87 22.55 5.81
N ASP A 546 -24.71 22.71 6.45
CA ASP A 546 -24.18 23.99 6.89
C ASP A 546 -22.74 24.22 6.36
N SER A 547 -22.50 25.38 5.78
CA SER A 547 -21.16 25.83 5.36
C SER A 547 -20.32 26.43 6.49
N VAL A 548 -20.93 26.64 7.67
CA VAL A 548 -20.33 27.28 8.84
C VAL A 548 -20.26 26.29 9.99
N GLY A 549 -19.18 26.29 10.76
CA GLY A 549 -19.02 25.42 11.92
C GLY A 549 -20.11 25.67 12.98
N MET A 550 -20.59 24.60 13.63
CA MET A 550 -21.71 24.65 14.59
C MET A 550 -21.50 25.63 15.74
N PHE A 551 -20.26 25.84 16.21
CA PHE A 551 -19.98 26.84 17.23
C PHE A 551 -20.20 28.26 16.70
N ALA A 552 -19.68 28.56 15.51
CA ALA A 552 -19.87 29.85 14.86
C ALA A 552 -21.35 30.10 14.55
N LYS A 553 -22.08 29.11 14.01
CA LYS A 553 -23.53 29.18 13.78
C LYS A 553 -24.30 29.49 15.07
N ARG A 554 -23.98 28.81 16.18
CA ARG A 554 -24.59 29.11 17.50
C ARG A 554 -24.32 30.54 17.93
N LYS A 555 -23.09 31.05 17.75
CA LYS A 555 -22.71 32.42 18.07
C LYS A 555 -23.44 33.45 17.21
N ILE A 556 -23.58 33.17 15.91
CA ILE A 556 -24.36 34.01 15.00
C ILE A 556 -25.84 34.03 15.43
N ASN A 557 -26.44 32.89 15.76
CA ASN A 557 -27.82 32.83 16.23
C ASN A 557 -28.01 33.59 17.58
N GLU A 558 -27.07 33.44 18.51
CA GLU A 558 -27.08 34.25 19.77
C GLU A 558 -27.03 35.75 19.46
N MET A 559 -26.26 36.20 18.47
CA MET A 559 -26.21 37.61 18.04
C MET A 559 -27.54 38.06 17.41
N ILE A 560 -28.12 37.24 16.52
CA ILE A 560 -29.42 37.53 15.87
C ILE A 560 -30.53 37.65 16.93
N GLU A 561 -30.52 36.76 17.91
CA GLU A 561 -31.50 36.84 19.03
C GLU A 561 -31.33 38.13 19.85
N VAL A 562 -30.10 38.55 20.12
CA VAL A 562 -29.83 39.81 20.82
C VAL A 562 -30.25 41.01 19.97
N ILE A 563 -29.92 41.00 18.66
CA ILE A 563 -30.34 42.07 17.73
C ILE A 563 -31.88 42.17 17.68
N ASN A 564 -32.57 41.05 17.51
CA ASN A 564 -34.06 41.03 17.46
C ASN A 564 -34.74 41.47 18.78
N ASN A 565 -34.03 41.32 19.92
CA ASN A 565 -34.55 41.73 21.20
C ASN A 565 -34.16 43.16 21.65
N ILE A 566 -33.38 43.87 20.81
CA ILE A 566 -32.94 45.27 21.10
C ILE A 566 -34.08 46.27 21.11
N ASP A 567 -35.18 46.02 20.40
CA ASP A 567 -36.37 46.93 20.35
C ASP A 567 -36.95 47.25 21.73
N ASN A 568 -36.59 46.52 22.78
CA ASN A 568 -37.11 46.74 24.15
C ASN A 568 -36.15 47.38 25.15
N ASN A 569 -34.82 47.43 24.90
CA ASN A 569 -33.84 48.09 25.79
C ASN A 569 -32.50 48.34 25.09
N ILE A 570 -32.35 49.48 24.45
CA ILE A 570 -31.09 49.93 23.85
C ILE A 570 -30.10 50.29 24.99
N ASN A 571 -29.13 49.43 25.27
CA ASN A 571 -28.02 49.70 26.16
C ASN A 571 -26.73 49.78 25.30
N GLU A 572 -26.01 50.90 25.39
CA GLU A 572 -24.75 51.14 24.63
C GLU A 572 -23.73 49.99 24.83
N LYS A 573 -23.75 49.34 26.00
CA LYS A 573 -22.89 48.20 26.28
C LYS A 573 -23.23 46.96 25.45
N ASN A 574 -24.51 46.73 25.16
CA ASN A 574 -24.95 45.62 24.30
C ASN A 574 -24.62 45.88 22.83
N ILE A 575 -24.82 47.11 22.36
CA ILE A 575 -24.46 47.49 20.99
C ILE A 575 -22.95 47.33 20.76
N LYS A 576 -22.13 47.82 21.68
CA LYS A 576 -20.70 47.65 21.60
C LYS A 576 -20.27 46.18 21.53
N ARG A 577 -20.87 45.34 22.41
CA ARG A 577 -20.60 43.89 22.44
C ARG A 577 -21.00 43.21 21.11
N ILE A 578 -22.11 43.59 20.48
CA ILE A 578 -22.54 43.05 19.18
C ILE A 578 -21.58 43.49 18.09
N ASN A 579 -21.21 44.76 18.02
CA ASN A 579 -20.26 45.26 17.06
C ASN A 579 -18.88 44.60 17.19
N ASP A 580 -18.41 44.37 18.41
CA ASP A 580 -17.18 43.65 18.69
C ASP A 580 -17.29 42.17 18.19
N MET A 581 -18.43 41.53 18.37
CA MET A 581 -18.66 40.15 17.88
C MET A 581 -18.81 40.10 16.35
N ILE A 582 -19.49 41.05 15.72
CA ILE A 582 -19.59 41.15 14.26
C ILE A 582 -18.20 41.40 13.63
N SER A 583 -17.34 42.15 14.33
CA SER A 583 -15.97 42.40 13.84
C SER A 583 -15.13 41.14 13.70
N VAL A 584 -15.44 40.10 14.45
CA VAL A 584 -14.73 38.77 14.41
C VAL A 584 -15.25 37.88 13.27
N ILE A 585 -16.34 38.24 12.62
CA ILE A 585 -16.88 37.48 11.47
C ILE A 585 -16.02 37.81 10.25
N ASP A 586 -15.44 36.81 9.59
CA ASP A 586 -14.60 36.99 8.40
C ASP A 586 -15.40 36.97 7.08
N ASP A 587 -16.65 36.46 7.11
CA ASP A 587 -17.53 36.46 5.95
C ASP A 587 -18.15 37.85 5.73
N ASP A 588 -17.73 38.53 4.68
CA ASP A 588 -18.17 39.90 4.36
C ASP A 588 -19.67 40.01 4.12
N TYR A 589 -20.29 38.98 3.56
CA TYR A 589 -21.73 38.98 3.30
C TYR A 589 -22.53 38.88 4.60
N LEU A 590 -22.18 37.95 5.48
CA LEU A 590 -22.79 37.81 6.81
C LEU A 590 -22.56 39.08 7.66
N LYS A 591 -21.35 39.65 7.59
CA LYS A 591 -20.98 40.87 8.28
C LYS A 591 -21.87 42.05 7.87
N ASN A 592 -22.09 42.23 6.56
CA ASN A 592 -22.96 43.29 6.04
C ASN A 592 -24.43 43.10 6.41
N ILE A 593 -24.93 41.85 6.42
CA ILE A 593 -26.33 41.57 6.84
C ILE A 593 -26.52 41.85 8.33
N LEU A 594 -25.55 41.54 9.17
CA LEU A 594 -25.65 41.74 10.63
C LEU A 594 -25.44 43.20 11.02
N HIS A 595 -24.81 44.02 10.17
CA HIS A 595 -24.70 45.48 10.35
C HIS A 595 -25.91 46.26 9.84
N SER A 596 -26.71 45.70 8.90
CA SER A 596 -27.92 46.28 8.37
C SER A 596 -29.11 46.12 9.30
#